data_650a119619e3ab0168141b4958f8d3b0
#
_entry.id   650a119619e3ab0168141b4958f8d3b0
#
_cell.length_a   1.000
_cell.length_b   1.000
_cell.length_c   1.000
_cell.angle_alpha   90.00
_cell.angle_beta   90.00
_cell.angle_gamma   90.00
#
_symmetry.space_group_name_H-M   'P 1'
#
loop_
_entity.id
_entity.type
_entity.pdbx_description
1 polymer ?
#
loop_
_entity_poly.entity_id
_entity_poly.type
_entity_poly.pdbx_seq_one_letter_code
_entity_poly.pdbx_strand_id
1 'polypeptide(L)'
;MKKKLAMALIAAMTVGTLAGCGSSSSSSTTASSTADTAAAAATEAAVTTESADEAVSALTEAGDEAAASGDLITVGFAQVGHESDWRTASTNSVQAALSEENGIDLQFVDCDNDSAAQLDAVRNFIQQGVDYIVIDPIVSTGWDTVLTEAEDADIPVIVIDRTIDDSDKYTAWVGSEFTNEGLAAGAWLKAYAEAKGIDELNILEITGTTGSSAEIGRTKGFHQYIDDNGWNLLDSQTGDFTQDGGQQVMESYVKSYAGKFNVVICQNDNEAFGAIDAMDAAGVSYGVDGDVILISFDACSAGLTDVLAGKINAAFQCNPLQGPDCLNLIQKLQAGEEVPKETFMAEPWYVAEDILPNITYTNNAGEEVTEDLIVVDQAIIDADY
;
A
#
# COMPACT_ATOMS: atom_id res chain seq x y z
N MET A 1 -26.86 44.10 21.19
CA MET A 1 -26.43 45.33 20.52
C MET A 1 -25.51 44.90 19.39
N LYS A 2 -25.98 44.83 18.18
CA LYS A 2 -25.71 45.58 16.94
C LYS A 2 -24.22 45.98 16.84
N LYS A 3 -23.43 45.55 15.80
CA LYS A 3 -23.57 45.91 14.37
C LYS A 3 -22.78 45.01 13.45
N LYS A 4 -23.37 44.73 12.28
CA LYS A 4 -22.78 44.19 11.05
C LYS A 4 -21.80 45.19 10.42
N LEU A 5 -20.82 44.71 9.66
CA LEU A 5 -20.47 45.35 8.39
C LEU A 5 -19.88 44.29 7.42
N ALA A 6 -20.56 44.18 6.29
CA ALA A 6 -20.11 43.51 5.10
C ALA A 6 -19.47 44.54 4.17
N MET A 7 -18.46 44.14 3.38
CA MET A 7 -18.16 44.82 2.11
C MET A 7 -17.50 43.81 1.14
N ALA A 8 -18.19 43.68 0.01
CA ALA A 8 -17.76 43.00 -1.20
C ALA A 8 -17.17 44.05 -2.18
N LEU A 9 -16.27 43.63 -3.06
CA LEU A 9 -16.02 44.18 -4.42
C LEU A 9 -15.14 43.16 -5.17
N ILE A 10 -15.62 42.44 -6.18
CA ILE A 10 -15.85 42.69 -7.61
C ILE A 10 -14.57 42.83 -8.45
N ALA A 11 -14.32 41.76 -9.21
CA ALA A 11 -14.01 41.55 -10.63
C ALA A 11 -12.94 42.37 -11.38
N ALA A 12 -12.15 41.68 -12.20
CA ALA A 12 -12.15 41.87 -13.64
C ALA A 12 -11.34 40.80 -14.40
N MET A 13 -11.95 40.30 -15.44
CA MET A 13 -11.41 39.42 -16.50
C MET A 13 -10.39 40.15 -17.38
N THR A 14 -9.43 39.40 -17.95
CA THR A 14 -9.00 39.66 -19.33
C THR A 14 -8.64 38.36 -20.03
N VAL A 15 -9.30 38.14 -21.14
CA VAL A 15 -9.11 37.12 -22.17
C VAL A 15 -8.00 37.58 -23.11
N GLY A 16 -7.13 36.65 -23.50
CA GLY A 16 -6.16 36.91 -24.58
C GLY A 16 -5.87 35.60 -25.33
N THR A 17 -6.59 35.43 -26.42
CA THR A 17 -6.31 34.44 -27.48
C THR A 17 -5.20 34.92 -28.39
N LEU A 18 -4.29 34.03 -28.83
CA LEU A 18 -3.75 34.08 -30.21
C LEU A 18 -3.19 32.74 -30.63
N ALA A 19 -3.63 32.32 -31.80
CA ALA A 19 -3.30 31.12 -32.52
C ALA A 19 -1.96 31.29 -33.29
N GLY A 20 -1.31 30.17 -33.63
CA GLY A 20 -0.21 30.13 -34.59
C GLY A 20 0.13 28.72 -35.02
N CYS A 21 -0.33 28.34 -36.20
CA CYS A 21 -0.02 27.12 -36.93
C CYS A 21 1.43 27.09 -37.45
N GLY A 22 1.97 25.87 -37.64
CA GLY A 22 3.15 25.64 -38.43
C GLY A 22 3.51 24.16 -38.58
N SER A 23 3.06 23.54 -39.66
CA SER A 23 3.41 22.19 -40.14
C SER A 23 4.78 22.19 -40.83
N SER A 24 5.49 21.02 -40.77
CA SER A 24 6.12 20.37 -41.94
C SER A 24 6.89 19.10 -41.49
N SER A 25 6.48 18.04 -41.91
CA SER A 25 6.88 16.84 -42.69
C SER A 25 8.32 16.75 -43.21
N SER A 26 8.93 15.56 -43.02
CA SER A 26 9.50 14.63 -44.05
C SER A 26 10.47 13.65 -43.39
N SER A 27 10.19 12.39 -43.44
CA SER A 27 10.47 11.30 -44.39
C SER A 27 11.88 10.67 -44.33
N SER A 28 11.84 9.38 -43.96
CA SER A 28 12.57 8.21 -44.52
C SER A 28 14.10 8.14 -44.49
N THR A 29 14.67 7.04 -44.03
CA THR A 29 15.04 5.90 -44.88
C THR A 29 15.64 4.74 -44.06
N THR A 30 15.27 3.55 -44.45
CA THR A 30 15.76 2.19 -44.20
C THR A 30 17.27 2.00 -44.41
N ALA A 31 17.89 1.14 -43.58
CA ALA A 31 18.87 0.17 -44.07
C ALA A 31 19.00 -1.02 -43.12
N SER A 32 18.79 -2.18 -43.67
CA SER A 32 18.96 -3.54 -43.16
C SER A 32 20.43 -3.93 -43.24
N SER A 33 20.97 -4.70 -42.29
CA SER A 33 22.00 -5.70 -42.56
C SER A 33 22.03 -6.79 -41.52
N THR A 34 22.05 -7.97 -42.02
CA THR A 34 21.99 -9.32 -41.45
C THR A 34 23.37 -9.82 -40.95
N ALA A 35 23.26 -10.88 -40.14
CA ALA A 35 24.21 -11.99 -39.88
C ALA A 35 25.09 -11.79 -38.64
N ASP A 36 25.48 -12.78 -37.83
CA ASP A 36 25.22 -14.24 -37.78
C ASP A 36 25.73 -14.77 -36.43
N THR A 37 25.06 -15.76 -35.90
CA THR A 37 25.46 -16.85 -35.00
C THR A 37 26.67 -16.75 -34.06
N ALA A 38 26.40 -16.99 -32.72
CA ALA A 38 27.06 -18.08 -32.00
C ALA A 38 26.28 -18.41 -30.69
N ALA A 39 25.90 -19.66 -30.52
CA ALA A 39 25.24 -20.22 -29.38
C ALA A 39 26.22 -20.45 -28.22
N ALA A 40 25.78 -20.11 -26.98
CA ALA A 40 26.32 -20.72 -25.77
C ALA A 40 25.13 -20.98 -24.83
N ALA A 41 24.99 -22.26 -24.48
CA ALA A 41 23.93 -22.78 -23.60
C ALA A 41 24.13 -22.27 -22.18
N ALA A 42 23.15 -21.61 -21.62
CA ALA A 42 22.97 -21.48 -20.20
C ALA A 42 21.66 -22.19 -19.81
N THR A 43 21.76 -23.03 -18.81
CA THR A 43 20.72 -23.92 -18.29
C THR A 43 19.67 -23.08 -17.59
N GLU A 44 18.49 -23.02 -18.14
CA GLU A 44 17.31 -22.46 -17.49
C GLU A 44 16.90 -23.32 -16.29
N ALA A 45 16.81 -22.69 -15.13
CA ALA A 45 15.95 -23.16 -14.06
C ALA A 45 14.58 -22.48 -14.28
N ALA A 46 13.66 -23.24 -14.86
CA ALA A 46 12.29 -22.79 -15.05
C ALA A 46 11.62 -22.69 -13.67
N VAL A 47 11.36 -21.49 -13.22
CA VAL A 47 10.33 -21.21 -12.21
C VAL A 47 9.00 -21.35 -12.92
N THR A 48 8.20 -22.30 -12.49
CA THR A 48 6.91 -22.62 -13.11
C THR A 48 5.88 -21.56 -12.76
N THR A 49 5.48 -20.78 -13.73
CA THR A 49 4.31 -19.86 -13.71
C THR A 49 2.97 -20.63 -13.84
N GLU A 50 2.84 -21.79 -13.21
CA GLU A 50 1.61 -22.60 -13.35
C GLU A 50 0.55 -22.35 -12.29
N SER A 51 0.81 -21.56 -11.23
CA SER A 51 -0.16 -21.42 -10.13
C SER A 51 -1.18 -20.29 -10.31
N ALA A 52 -0.87 -19.26 -11.09
CA ALA A 52 -1.78 -18.12 -11.28
C ALA A 52 -2.88 -18.38 -12.33
N ASP A 53 -2.53 -19.04 -13.44
CA ASP A 53 -3.50 -19.36 -14.48
C ASP A 53 -4.48 -20.49 -14.10
N GLU A 54 -4.07 -21.43 -13.24
CA GLU A 54 -5.00 -22.44 -12.72
C GLU A 54 -5.98 -21.87 -11.69
N ALA A 55 -5.56 -20.92 -10.87
CA ALA A 55 -6.44 -20.24 -9.92
C ALA A 55 -7.49 -19.37 -10.63
N VAL A 56 -7.10 -18.64 -11.67
CA VAL A 56 -8.02 -17.81 -12.47
C VAL A 56 -8.99 -18.70 -13.26
N SER A 57 -8.55 -19.87 -13.78
CA SER A 57 -9.42 -20.79 -14.52
C SER A 57 -10.41 -21.52 -13.61
N ALA A 58 -10.05 -21.82 -12.35
CA ALA A 58 -10.96 -22.40 -11.37
C ALA A 58 -12.01 -21.40 -10.85
N LEU A 59 -11.63 -20.12 -10.76
CA LEU A 59 -12.54 -19.04 -10.36
C LEU A 59 -13.62 -18.75 -11.41
N THR A 60 -13.30 -18.88 -12.70
CA THR A 60 -14.29 -18.72 -13.78
C THR A 60 -15.31 -19.86 -13.84
N GLU A 61 -14.95 -21.09 -13.46
CA GLU A 61 -15.89 -22.21 -13.46
C GLU A 61 -16.87 -22.16 -12.27
N ALA A 62 -16.47 -21.62 -11.10
CA ALA A 62 -17.35 -21.44 -9.95
C ALA A 62 -18.32 -20.26 -10.11
N GLY A 63 -17.89 -19.18 -10.79
CA GLY A 63 -18.74 -18.03 -11.11
C GLY A 63 -19.88 -18.38 -12.09
N ASP A 64 -19.64 -19.28 -13.03
CA ASP A 64 -20.66 -19.72 -13.98
C ASP A 64 -21.82 -20.54 -13.34
N GLU A 65 -21.60 -21.18 -12.18
CA GLU A 65 -22.66 -21.89 -11.46
C GLU A 65 -23.51 -20.94 -10.58
N ALA A 66 -22.95 -19.87 -10.02
CA ALA A 66 -23.69 -18.88 -9.23
C ALA A 66 -24.55 -17.96 -10.10
N ALA A 67 -24.07 -17.58 -11.29
CA ALA A 67 -24.83 -16.79 -12.28
C ALA A 67 -26.09 -17.51 -12.82
N ALA A 68 -26.24 -18.81 -12.57
CA ALA A 68 -27.39 -19.60 -13.00
C ALA A 68 -28.61 -19.48 -12.05
N SER A 69 -28.51 -18.89 -10.85
CA SER A 69 -29.61 -18.80 -9.87
C SER A 69 -30.44 -17.51 -9.92
N GLY A 70 -30.02 -16.50 -10.65
CA GLY A 70 -30.83 -15.30 -10.95
C GLY A 70 -30.84 -14.21 -9.89
N ASP A 71 -30.39 -14.47 -8.67
CA ASP A 71 -30.29 -13.46 -7.60
C ASP A 71 -28.80 -13.20 -7.29
N LEU A 72 -28.35 -11.96 -7.47
CA LEU A 72 -26.99 -11.53 -7.10
C LEU A 72 -26.87 -11.51 -5.56
N ILE A 73 -25.66 -11.79 -5.09
CA ILE A 73 -25.29 -11.63 -3.67
C ILE A 73 -25.03 -10.17 -3.41
N THR A 74 -25.67 -9.62 -2.39
CA THR A 74 -25.46 -8.23 -2.02
C THR A 74 -24.29 -8.10 -1.04
N VAL A 75 -23.28 -7.31 -1.39
CA VAL A 75 -22.10 -7.05 -0.55
C VAL A 75 -21.96 -5.56 -0.31
N GLY A 76 -21.93 -5.15 0.98
CA GLY A 76 -21.59 -3.78 1.34
C GLY A 76 -20.09 -3.65 1.56
N PHE A 77 -19.40 -2.73 0.89
CA PHE A 77 -17.98 -2.45 1.11
C PHE A 77 -17.76 -1.02 1.61
N ALA A 78 -17.28 -0.89 2.85
CA ALA A 78 -16.91 0.36 3.50
C ALA A 78 -15.39 0.56 3.41
N GLN A 79 -14.95 1.32 2.40
CA GLN A 79 -13.53 1.61 2.15
C GLN A 79 -13.07 2.82 2.98
N VAL A 80 -11.76 2.87 3.31
CA VAL A 80 -11.11 3.99 4.01
C VAL A 80 -11.33 5.31 3.28
N GLY A 81 -10.89 5.37 2.02
CA GLY A 81 -10.88 6.59 1.21
C GLY A 81 -10.10 6.35 -0.09
N HIS A 82 -9.39 7.37 -0.54
CA HIS A 82 -8.53 7.35 -1.74
C HIS A 82 -7.23 8.14 -1.51
N GLU A 83 -6.67 8.01 -0.30
CA GLU A 83 -5.54 8.78 0.21
C GLU A 83 -4.20 8.47 -0.46
N SER A 84 -4.09 7.30 -1.12
CA SER A 84 -2.83 6.84 -1.72
C SER A 84 -3.06 6.04 -3.01
N ASP A 85 -1.98 5.82 -3.76
CA ASP A 85 -1.98 4.96 -4.95
C ASP A 85 -2.29 3.51 -4.55
N TRP A 86 -1.73 3.04 -3.43
CA TRP A 86 -2.04 1.75 -2.84
C TRP A 86 -3.54 1.58 -2.58
N ARG A 87 -4.17 2.58 -1.94
CA ARG A 87 -5.61 2.55 -1.64
C ARG A 87 -6.46 2.48 -2.90
N THR A 88 -6.05 3.20 -3.94
CA THR A 88 -6.70 3.15 -5.25
C THR A 88 -6.61 1.75 -5.86
N ALA A 89 -5.44 1.10 -5.78
CA ALA A 89 -5.25 -0.28 -6.26
C ALA A 89 -6.09 -1.29 -5.47
N SER A 90 -6.13 -1.17 -4.12
CA SER A 90 -6.97 -2.00 -3.25
C SER A 90 -8.45 -1.87 -3.60
N THR A 91 -8.96 -0.64 -3.75
CA THR A 91 -10.34 -0.39 -4.16
C THR A 91 -10.67 -1.03 -5.50
N ASN A 92 -9.79 -0.84 -6.49
CA ASN A 92 -9.97 -1.42 -7.83
C ASN A 92 -9.96 -2.95 -7.79
N SER A 93 -9.06 -3.56 -7.01
CA SER A 93 -8.98 -5.01 -6.83
C SER A 93 -10.27 -5.58 -6.25
N VAL A 94 -10.80 -4.96 -5.19
CA VAL A 94 -12.05 -5.40 -4.54
C VAL A 94 -13.23 -5.21 -5.48
N GLN A 95 -13.36 -4.06 -6.15
CA GLN A 95 -14.47 -3.79 -7.07
C GLN A 95 -14.44 -4.71 -8.29
N ALA A 96 -13.27 -5.05 -8.81
CA ALA A 96 -13.14 -6.00 -9.91
C ALA A 96 -13.55 -7.42 -9.51
N ALA A 97 -13.14 -7.86 -8.30
CA ALA A 97 -13.48 -9.17 -7.77
C ALA A 97 -14.95 -9.26 -7.36
N LEU A 98 -15.47 -8.26 -6.66
CA LEU A 98 -16.86 -8.22 -6.19
C LEU A 98 -17.77 -7.53 -7.22
N SER A 99 -17.88 -8.12 -8.40
CA SER A 99 -18.62 -7.57 -9.55
C SER A 99 -19.81 -8.43 -9.94
N GLU A 100 -20.75 -7.87 -10.72
CA GLU A 100 -21.89 -8.61 -11.28
C GLU A 100 -21.45 -9.82 -12.13
N GLU A 101 -20.28 -9.75 -12.78
CA GLU A 101 -19.72 -10.86 -13.55
C GLU A 101 -19.39 -12.07 -12.64
N ASN A 102 -19.07 -11.81 -11.38
CA ASN A 102 -18.83 -12.82 -10.34
C ASN A 102 -20.06 -13.10 -9.47
N GLY A 103 -21.25 -12.63 -9.87
CA GLY A 103 -22.51 -12.86 -9.16
C GLY A 103 -22.73 -11.94 -7.97
N ILE A 104 -22.03 -10.81 -7.85
CA ILE A 104 -22.10 -9.89 -6.72
C ILE A 104 -22.74 -8.56 -7.14
N ASP A 105 -23.69 -8.07 -6.31
CA ASP A 105 -24.20 -6.68 -6.31
C ASP A 105 -23.46 -5.89 -5.23
N LEU A 106 -22.41 -5.17 -5.63
CA LEU A 106 -21.54 -4.44 -4.72
C LEU A 106 -22.08 -3.05 -4.38
N GLN A 107 -22.34 -2.81 -3.11
CA GLN A 107 -22.69 -1.50 -2.55
C GLN A 107 -21.43 -0.85 -1.95
N PHE A 108 -20.72 -0.06 -2.75
CA PHE A 108 -19.47 0.58 -2.36
C PHE A 108 -19.70 1.93 -1.70
N VAL A 109 -19.00 2.19 -0.58
CA VAL A 109 -18.94 3.49 0.09
C VAL A 109 -17.49 3.87 0.34
N ASP A 110 -17.06 4.99 -0.25
CA ASP A 110 -15.82 5.68 0.11
C ASP A 110 -16.11 6.54 1.35
N CYS A 111 -15.37 6.30 2.44
CA CYS A 111 -15.60 6.97 3.71
C CYS A 111 -14.73 8.22 3.92
N ASP A 112 -13.94 8.63 2.91
CA ASP A 112 -13.15 9.87 2.91
C ASP A 112 -12.31 10.07 4.19
N ASN A 113 -11.74 8.96 4.70
CA ASN A 113 -10.95 8.88 5.94
C ASN A 113 -11.71 9.38 7.21
N ASP A 114 -13.05 9.32 7.20
CA ASP A 114 -13.92 9.65 8.33
C ASP A 114 -14.41 8.37 9.02
N SER A 115 -13.86 8.06 10.20
CA SER A 115 -14.23 6.87 10.98
C SER A 115 -15.70 6.85 11.39
N ALA A 116 -16.33 7.99 11.61
CA ALA A 116 -17.77 8.05 11.96
C ALA A 116 -18.62 7.72 10.72
N ALA A 117 -18.25 8.24 9.55
CA ALA A 117 -18.90 7.92 8.29
C ALA A 117 -18.75 6.42 7.96
N GLN A 118 -17.60 5.82 8.27
CA GLN A 118 -17.38 4.39 8.04
C GLN A 118 -18.27 3.51 8.93
N LEU A 119 -18.39 3.83 10.22
CA LEU A 119 -19.31 3.13 11.11
C LEU A 119 -20.78 3.29 10.69
N ASP A 120 -21.17 4.47 10.20
CA ASP A 120 -22.52 4.71 9.69
C ASP A 120 -22.78 3.96 8.37
N ALA A 121 -21.78 3.83 7.50
CA ALA A 121 -21.87 3.01 6.28
C ALA A 121 -22.15 1.54 6.61
N VAL A 122 -21.42 0.97 7.57
CA VAL A 122 -21.64 -0.42 8.02
C VAL A 122 -23.03 -0.59 8.60
N ARG A 123 -23.53 0.33 9.46
CA ARG A 123 -24.90 0.29 9.96
C ARG A 123 -25.95 0.39 8.86
N ASN A 124 -25.68 1.19 7.82
CA ASN A 124 -26.58 1.27 6.67
C ASN A 124 -26.65 -0.07 5.92
N PHE A 125 -25.52 -0.77 5.73
CA PHE A 125 -25.52 -2.11 5.13
C PHE A 125 -26.30 -3.11 5.98
N ILE A 126 -26.13 -3.10 7.31
CA ILE A 126 -26.92 -3.93 8.23
C ILE A 126 -28.42 -3.65 8.09
N GLN A 127 -28.84 -2.38 8.05
CA GLN A 127 -30.23 -1.99 7.88
C GLN A 127 -30.83 -2.39 6.54
N GLN A 128 -30.01 -2.42 5.49
CA GLN A 128 -30.41 -2.87 4.15
C GLN A 128 -30.53 -4.39 4.08
N GLY A 129 -29.88 -5.10 4.99
CA GLY A 129 -29.87 -6.56 5.04
C GLY A 129 -29.05 -7.14 3.91
N VAL A 130 -27.85 -6.59 3.66
CA VAL A 130 -26.90 -7.17 2.70
C VAL A 130 -26.46 -8.56 3.14
N ASP A 131 -26.05 -9.41 2.21
CA ASP A 131 -25.63 -10.77 2.50
C ASP A 131 -24.25 -10.83 3.19
N TYR A 132 -23.34 -9.91 2.85
CA TYR A 132 -21.99 -9.79 3.42
C TYR A 132 -21.60 -8.33 3.59
N ILE A 133 -20.73 -8.06 4.55
CA ILE A 133 -20.09 -6.76 4.72
C ILE A 133 -18.58 -6.94 4.62
N VAL A 134 -17.92 -6.08 3.81
CA VAL A 134 -16.48 -5.95 3.72
C VAL A 134 -16.07 -4.62 4.34
N ILE A 135 -15.06 -4.63 5.19
CA ILE A 135 -14.57 -3.43 5.89
C ILE A 135 -13.05 -3.36 5.73
N ASP A 136 -12.56 -2.22 5.32
CA ASP A 136 -11.17 -1.84 5.45
C ASP A 136 -11.08 -0.75 6.53
N PRO A 137 -10.66 -1.07 7.77
CA PRO A 137 -10.85 -0.15 8.90
C PRO A 137 -9.94 1.07 8.81
N ILE A 138 -10.48 2.28 9.00
CA ILE A 138 -9.67 3.50 9.10
C ILE A 138 -8.77 3.44 10.34
N VAL A 139 -9.32 3.04 11.47
CA VAL A 139 -8.61 2.83 12.74
C VAL A 139 -8.91 1.46 13.31
N SER A 140 -8.00 0.91 14.13
CA SER A 140 -8.10 -0.47 14.64
C SER A 140 -9.10 -0.66 15.79
N THR A 141 -9.68 0.40 16.32
CA THR A 141 -10.56 0.35 17.49
C THR A 141 -11.88 1.11 17.27
N GLY A 142 -12.88 0.83 18.11
CA GLY A 142 -14.23 1.44 18.03
C GLY A 142 -15.24 0.57 17.31
N TRP A 143 -14.91 -0.67 16.99
CA TRP A 143 -15.68 -1.56 16.12
C TRP A 143 -16.61 -2.50 16.85
N ASP A 144 -16.39 -2.82 18.14
CA ASP A 144 -17.11 -3.88 18.86
C ASP A 144 -18.64 -3.72 18.82
N THR A 145 -19.14 -2.50 18.90
CA THR A 145 -20.59 -2.24 18.87
C THR A 145 -21.19 -2.56 17.51
N VAL A 146 -20.64 -2.06 16.41
CA VAL A 146 -21.20 -2.27 15.08
C VAL A 146 -21.00 -3.71 14.59
N LEU A 147 -19.90 -4.36 14.99
CA LEU A 147 -19.71 -5.80 14.73
C LEU A 147 -20.71 -6.66 15.50
N THR A 148 -21.08 -6.27 16.74
CA THR A 148 -22.20 -6.92 17.46
C THR A 148 -23.53 -6.71 16.73
N GLU A 149 -23.79 -5.51 16.20
CA GLU A 149 -25.00 -5.23 15.41
C GLU A 149 -25.06 -6.11 14.14
N ALA A 150 -23.93 -6.37 13.48
CA ALA A 150 -23.84 -7.26 12.32
C ALA A 150 -24.04 -8.74 12.71
N GLU A 151 -23.43 -9.19 13.83
CA GLU A 151 -23.61 -10.53 14.39
C GLU A 151 -25.07 -10.79 14.76
N ASP A 152 -25.75 -9.84 15.44
CA ASP A 152 -27.16 -9.91 15.80
C ASP A 152 -28.09 -9.96 14.56
N ALA A 153 -27.63 -9.47 13.43
CA ALA A 153 -28.34 -9.52 12.14
C ALA A 153 -27.99 -10.76 11.31
N ASP A 154 -27.15 -11.66 11.80
CA ASP A 154 -26.59 -12.83 11.08
C ASP A 154 -25.86 -12.46 9.77
N ILE A 155 -25.22 -11.28 9.69
CA ILE A 155 -24.47 -10.82 8.53
C ILE A 155 -22.96 -11.05 8.74
N PRO A 156 -22.31 -11.94 7.97
CA PRO A 156 -20.87 -12.15 8.05
C PRO A 156 -20.09 -10.90 7.65
N VAL A 157 -19.04 -10.58 8.42
CA VAL A 157 -18.14 -9.45 8.15
C VAL A 157 -16.77 -9.98 7.76
N ILE A 158 -16.26 -9.54 6.63
CA ILE A 158 -14.88 -9.78 6.17
C ILE A 158 -14.11 -8.48 6.35
N VAL A 159 -13.00 -8.53 7.05
CA VAL A 159 -12.07 -7.41 7.22
C VAL A 159 -10.92 -7.58 6.27
N ILE A 160 -10.53 -6.52 5.56
CA ILE A 160 -9.40 -6.53 4.65
C ILE A 160 -8.35 -5.50 5.05
N ASP A 161 -7.10 -5.68 4.58
CA ASP A 161 -5.97 -4.79 4.84
C ASP A 161 -5.71 -4.61 6.35
N ARG A 162 -6.27 -3.57 6.93
CA ARG A 162 -6.06 -3.19 8.33
C ARG A 162 -6.85 -4.10 9.28
N THR A 163 -6.30 -4.31 10.49
CA THR A 163 -6.93 -5.15 11.51
C THR A 163 -7.87 -4.36 12.42
N ILE A 164 -8.74 -5.11 13.12
CA ILE A 164 -9.57 -4.62 14.21
C ILE A 164 -9.04 -5.24 15.51
N ASP A 165 -8.61 -4.41 16.48
CA ASP A 165 -7.92 -4.86 17.69
C ASP A 165 -8.85 -5.01 18.90
N ASP A 166 -10.01 -4.34 18.91
CA ASP A 166 -10.92 -4.31 20.06
C ASP A 166 -12.09 -5.30 19.98
N SER A 167 -12.17 -6.10 18.90
CA SER A 167 -13.20 -7.11 18.70
C SER A 167 -12.76 -8.21 17.77
N ASP A 168 -13.22 -9.43 18.02
CA ASP A 168 -13.01 -10.62 17.18
C ASP A 168 -14.30 -11.11 16.49
N LYS A 169 -15.36 -10.30 16.49
CA LYS A 169 -16.68 -10.64 15.97
C LYS A 169 -16.78 -10.66 14.45
N TYR A 170 -15.75 -10.19 13.72
CA TYR A 170 -15.70 -10.38 12.27
C TYR A 170 -15.47 -11.86 11.92
N THR A 171 -15.92 -12.27 10.73
CA THR A 171 -15.87 -13.67 10.27
C THR A 171 -14.48 -14.08 9.85
N ALA A 172 -13.83 -13.28 9.00
CA ALA A 172 -12.48 -13.51 8.47
C ALA A 172 -11.76 -12.19 8.22
N TRP A 173 -10.44 -12.27 8.15
CA TRP A 173 -9.58 -11.16 7.76
C TRP A 173 -8.56 -11.63 6.70
N VAL A 174 -8.23 -10.74 5.76
CA VAL A 174 -7.15 -10.92 4.77
C VAL A 174 -6.34 -9.64 4.65
N GLY A 175 -5.02 -9.72 4.77
CA GLY A 175 -4.14 -8.55 4.74
C GLY A 175 -2.69 -8.87 5.07
N SER A 176 -1.97 -7.85 5.50
CA SER A 176 -0.53 -7.83 5.73
C SER A 176 -0.17 -7.91 7.21
N GLU A 177 0.97 -8.52 7.54
CA GLU A 177 1.48 -8.47 8.92
C GLU A 177 2.41 -7.27 9.09
N PHE A 178 1.83 -6.12 9.38
CA PHE A 178 2.52 -4.83 9.44
C PHE A 178 3.68 -4.76 10.44
N THR A 179 3.64 -5.54 11.53
CA THR A 179 4.79 -5.60 12.45
C THR A 179 5.98 -6.27 11.78
N ASN A 180 5.75 -7.29 10.95
CA ASN A 180 6.83 -7.93 10.20
C ASN A 180 7.43 -7.00 9.14
N GLU A 181 6.62 -6.18 8.49
CA GLU A 181 7.12 -5.15 7.56
C GLU A 181 8.10 -4.20 8.29
N GLY A 182 7.70 -3.69 9.45
CA GLY A 182 8.57 -2.82 10.28
C GLY A 182 9.83 -3.52 10.78
N LEU A 183 9.71 -4.80 11.19
CA LEU A 183 10.87 -5.63 11.61
C LEU A 183 11.82 -5.87 10.43
N ALA A 184 11.31 -6.20 9.25
CA ALA A 184 12.09 -6.40 8.04
C ALA A 184 12.85 -5.12 7.64
N ALA A 185 12.18 -3.95 7.68
CA ALA A 185 12.81 -2.65 7.41
C ALA A 185 13.95 -2.35 8.40
N GLY A 186 13.74 -2.64 9.68
CA GLY A 186 14.78 -2.50 10.70
C GLY A 186 15.95 -3.44 10.51
N ALA A 187 15.69 -4.72 10.17
CA ALA A 187 16.72 -5.72 9.87
C ALA A 187 17.54 -5.32 8.64
N TRP A 188 16.86 -4.88 7.58
CA TRP A 188 17.52 -4.40 6.38
C TRP A 188 18.39 -3.17 6.67
N LEU A 189 17.87 -2.16 7.35
CA LEU A 189 18.63 -0.94 7.66
C LEU A 189 19.89 -1.26 8.46
N LYS A 190 19.80 -2.17 9.43
CA LYS A 190 20.96 -2.63 10.22
C LYS A 190 22.03 -3.25 9.32
N ALA A 191 21.65 -4.25 8.53
CA ALA A 191 22.58 -4.96 7.66
C ALA A 191 23.16 -4.04 6.58
N TYR A 192 22.34 -3.14 6.02
CA TYR A 192 22.76 -2.16 5.04
C TYR A 192 23.76 -1.16 5.60
N ALA A 193 23.50 -0.61 6.78
CA ALA A 193 24.41 0.32 7.46
C ALA A 193 25.76 -0.36 7.77
N GLU A 194 25.73 -1.60 8.27
CA GLU A 194 26.95 -2.39 8.49
C GLU A 194 27.74 -2.61 7.19
N ALA A 195 27.07 -2.95 6.09
CA ALA A 195 27.71 -3.17 4.78
C ALA A 195 28.32 -1.88 4.19
N LYS A 196 27.68 -0.73 4.42
CA LYS A 196 28.15 0.60 3.98
C LYS A 196 29.14 1.25 4.96
N GLY A 197 29.35 0.69 6.17
CA GLY A 197 30.22 1.25 7.20
C GLY A 197 29.68 2.52 7.83
N ILE A 198 28.36 2.60 8.02
CA ILE A 198 27.66 3.72 8.66
C ILE A 198 27.46 3.37 10.15
N ASP A 199 28.20 4.05 11.02
CA ASP A 199 28.25 3.73 12.45
C ASP A 199 27.12 4.40 13.26
N GLU A 200 26.56 5.51 12.78
CA GLU A 200 25.54 6.29 13.47
C GLU A 200 24.32 6.52 12.59
N LEU A 201 23.15 6.13 13.09
CA LEU A 201 21.89 6.32 12.42
C LEU A 201 21.05 7.36 13.16
N ASN A 202 20.76 8.47 12.48
CA ASN A 202 19.94 9.58 12.93
C ASN A 202 18.68 9.62 12.08
N ILE A 203 17.57 9.17 12.64
CA ILE A 203 16.36 8.78 11.93
C ILE A 203 15.29 9.86 12.07
N LEU A 204 14.64 10.18 10.96
CA LEU A 204 13.38 10.90 10.91
C LEU A 204 12.32 9.94 10.36
N GLU A 205 11.17 9.88 11.01
CA GLU A 205 10.07 9.00 10.65
C GLU A 205 8.86 9.83 10.23
N ILE A 206 8.23 9.43 9.12
CA ILE A 206 6.94 9.93 8.67
C ILE A 206 5.98 8.76 8.77
N THR A 207 5.00 8.87 9.67
CA THR A 207 4.06 7.78 9.98
C THR A 207 2.74 7.98 9.27
N GLY A 208 2.03 6.88 9.04
CA GLY A 208 0.71 6.89 8.44
C GLY A 208 -0.41 7.44 9.33
N THR A 209 -1.66 7.17 8.96
CA THR A 209 -2.84 7.59 9.71
C THR A 209 -2.80 7.06 11.14
N THR A 210 -2.77 7.97 12.09
CA THR A 210 -2.66 7.63 13.51
C THR A 210 -3.80 6.73 13.99
N GLY A 211 -3.44 5.60 14.57
CA GLY A 211 -4.37 4.60 15.10
C GLY A 211 -4.83 3.57 14.07
N SER A 212 -4.32 3.60 12.86
CA SER A 212 -4.44 2.48 11.92
C SER A 212 -3.51 1.33 12.33
N SER A 213 -3.89 0.09 12.07
CA SER A 213 -3.05 -1.06 12.40
C SER A 213 -1.76 -1.09 11.58
N ALA A 214 -1.74 -0.53 10.38
CA ALA A 214 -0.56 -0.40 9.55
C ALA A 214 0.47 0.55 10.22
N GLU A 215 0.05 1.74 10.64
CA GLU A 215 0.91 2.69 11.37
C GLU A 215 1.44 2.07 12.66
N ILE A 216 0.55 1.47 13.47
CA ILE A 216 0.92 0.83 14.75
C ILE A 216 1.91 -0.30 14.54
N GLY A 217 1.66 -1.18 13.56
CA GLY A 217 2.50 -2.35 13.28
C GLY A 217 3.89 -1.97 12.75
N ARG A 218 3.96 -1.14 11.70
CA ARG A 218 5.21 -0.65 11.10
C ARG A 218 6.07 0.08 12.14
N THR A 219 5.45 0.99 12.91
CA THR A 219 6.13 1.67 14.02
C THR A 219 6.66 0.69 15.07
N LYS A 220 5.83 -0.24 15.54
CA LYS A 220 6.23 -1.23 16.55
C LYS A 220 7.43 -2.06 16.09
N GLY A 221 7.38 -2.58 14.87
CA GLY A 221 8.45 -3.41 14.32
C GLY A 221 9.76 -2.64 14.14
N PHE A 222 9.70 -1.46 13.53
CA PHE A 222 10.88 -0.65 13.27
C PHE A 222 11.50 -0.08 14.56
N HIS A 223 10.67 0.40 15.50
CA HIS A 223 11.15 0.95 16.79
C HIS A 223 11.80 -0.11 17.66
N GLN A 224 11.46 -1.40 17.52
CA GLN A 224 12.21 -2.46 18.19
C GLN A 224 13.69 -2.43 17.78
N TYR A 225 14.00 -2.21 16.50
CA TYR A 225 15.38 -2.08 16.03
C TYR A 225 16.05 -0.79 16.52
N ILE A 226 15.32 0.32 16.62
CA ILE A 226 15.82 1.58 17.21
C ILE A 226 16.27 1.31 18.63
N ASP A 227 15.41 0.71 19.45
CA ASP A 227 15.67 0.44 20.87
C ASP A 227 16.81 -0.56 21.08
N ASP A 228 16.78 -1.68 20.36
CA ASP A 228 17.76 -2.77 20.51
C ASP A 228 19.18 -2.36 20.06
N ASN A 229 19.30 -1.46 19.09
CA ASN A 229 20.58 -1.01 18.55
C ASN A 229 21.00 0.38 19.03
N GLY A 230 20.14 1.06 19.81
CA GLY A 230 20.42 2.41 20.33
C GLY A 230 20.52 3.46 19.21
N TRP A 231 19.74 3.32 18.15
CA TRP A 231 19.67 4.30 17.08
C TRP A 231 19.00 5.60 17.57
N ASN A 232 19.27 6.67 16.90
CA ASN A 232 18.80 7.98 17.32
C ASN A 232 17.55 8.40 16.53
N LEU A 233 16.36 8.16 17.08
CA LEU A 233 15.13 8.70 16.51
C LEU A 233 15.04 10.19 16.89
N LEU A 234 15.19 11.07 15.89
CA LEU A 234 15.17 12.52 16.07
C LEU A 234 13.75 13.07 16.20
N ASP A 235 12.84 12.58 15.37
CA ASP A 235 11.42 12.97 15.36
C ASP A 235 10.58 11.92 14.61
N SER A 236 9.28 11.87 14.93
CA SER A 236 8.28 11.03 14.28
C SER A 236 6.97 11.82 14.19
N GLN A 237 6.45 12.05 12.99
CA GLN A 237 5.21 12.79 12.75
C GLN A 237 4.38 12.12 11.66
N THR A 238 3.05 12.23 11.77
CA THR A 238 2.14 11.63 10.80
C THR A 238 2.06 12.45 9.50
N GLY A 239 2.14 11.77 8.37
CA GLY A 239 1.83 12.26 7.02
C GLY A 239 0.46 11.77 6.53
N ASP A 240 -0.26 10.99 7.38
CA ASP A 240 -1.60 10.45 7.10
C ASP A 240 -1.67 9.59 5.81
N PHE A 241 -0.56 8.93 5.44
CA PHE A 241 -0.39 8.16 4.20
C PHE A 241 -0.54 8.97 2.91
N THR A 242 -0.46 10.30 2.99
CA THR A 242 -0.64 11.19 1.83
C THR A 242 0.67 11.80 1.35
N GLN A 243 0.78 12.08 0.04
CA GLN A 243 1.95 12.78 -0.51
C GLN A 243 2.07 14.21 0.07
N ASP A 244 0.96 14.94 0.15
CA ASP A 244 0.94 16.30 0.71
C ASP A 244 1.35 16.31 2.18
N GLY A 245 0.91 15.32 2.98
CA GLY A 245 1.28 15.14 4.38
C GLY A 245 2.77 14.83 4.54
N GLY A 246 3.28 13.87 3.77
CA GLY A 246 4.70 13.53 3.72
C GLY A 246 5.57 14.75 3.37
N GLN A 247 5.16 15.54 2.36
CA GLN A 247 5.86 16.75 1.98
C GLN A 247 5.88 17.78 3.10
N GLN A 248 4.74 18.05 3.74
CA GLN A 248 4.64 19.05 4.82
C GLN A 248 5.51 18.65 6.02
N VAL A 249 5.49 17.39 6.41
CA VAL A 249 6.32 16.86 7.51
C VAL A 249 7.80 16.99 7.15
N MET A 250 8.21 16.54 5.96
CA MET A 250 9.60 16.62 5.54
C MET A 250 10.11 18.05 5.37
N GLU A 251 9.27 18.99 4.89
CA GLU A 251 9.61 20.42 4.88
C GLU A 251 9.89 20.98 6.28
N SER A 252 9.19 20.49 7.30
CA SER A 252 9.45 20.82 8.70
C SER A 252 10.77 20.22 9.18
N TYR A 253 11.03 18.96 8.80
CA TYR A 253 12.24 18.23 9.18
C TYR A 253 13.50 18.83 8.59
N VAL A 254 13.53 19.16 7.31
CA VAL A 254 14.70 19.79 6.68
C VAL A 254 15.04 21.15 7.26
N LYS A 255 14.06 21.86 7.82
CA LYS A 255 14.26 23.14 8.53
C LYS A 255 14.80 22.94 9.96
N SER A 256 14.28 21.92 10.68
CA SER A 256 14.58 21.69 12.10
C SER A 256 15.84 20.87 12.33
N TYR A 257 16.12 19.94 11.43
CA TYR A 257 17.18 18.94 11.55
C TYR A 257 18.24 19.02 10.44
N ALA A 258 18.39 20.16 9.77
CA ALA A 258 19.37 20.36 8.69
C ALA A 258 20.74 19.77 9.03
N GLY A 259 21.22 18.82 8.23
CA GLY A 259 22.52 18.17 8.38
C GLY A 259 22.69 17.31 9.64
N LYS A 260 21.59 16.90 10.29
CA LYS A 260 21.62 16.07 11.50
C LYS A 260 21.03 14.69 11.33
N PHE A 261 20.33 14.41 10.24
CA PHE A 261 19.74 13.11 9.92
C PHE A 261 20.44 12.47 8.70
N ASN A 262 20.44 11.17 8.66
CA ASN A 262 20.94 10.36 7.56
C ASN A 262 20.03 9.18 7.22
N VAL A 263 18.85 9.09 7.85
CA VAL A 263 17.81 8.12 7.52
C VAL A 263 16.46 8.82 7.54
N VAL A 264 15.64 8.58 6.54
CA VAL A 264 14.22 8.92 6.51
C VAL A 264 13.46 7.62 6.22
N ILE A 265 12.48 7.31 7.06
CA ILE A 265 11.55 6.22 6.86
C ILE A 265 10.15 6.81 6.70
N CYS A 266 9.49 6.47 5.60
CA CYS A 266 8.12 6.85 5.29
C CYS A 266 7.25 5.61 5.33
N GLN A 267 6.12 5.65 6.04
CA GLN A 267 5.30 4.45 6.21
C GLN A 267 4.45 4.10 4.99
N ASN A 268 4.57 4.86 3.87
CA ASN A 268 4.14 4.44 2.56
C ASN A 268 4.88 5.20 1.43
N ASP A 269 4.64 4.78 0.18
CA ASP A 269 5.27 5.39 -1.00
C ASP A 269 4.81 6.82 -1.25
N ASN A 270 3.53 7.14 -1.03
CA ASN A 270 3.02 8.50 -1.22
C ASN A 270 3.69 9.49 -0.26
N GLU A 271 3.90 9.12 1.01
CA GLU A 271 4.70 9.93 1.95
C GLU A 271 6.15 10.06 1.48
N ALA A 272 6.75 8.98 0.94
CA ALA A 272 8.11 9.02 0.40
C ALA A 272 8.21 9.96 -0.81
N PHE A 273 7.23 9.99 -1.72
CA PHE A 273 7.19 10.95 -2.82
C PHE A 273 7.15 12.40 -2.31
N GLY A 274 6.33 12.68 -1.30
CA GLY A 274 6.29 13.98 -0.65
C GLY A 274 7.61 14.35 0.04
N ALA A 275 8.25 13.38 0.70
CA ALA A 275 9.56 13.57 1.32
C ALA A 275 10.65 13.85 0.26
N ILE A 276 10.62 13.16 -0.88
CA ILE A 276 11.51 13.41 -2.02
C ILE A 276 11.34 14.85 -2.53
N ASP A 277 10.10 15.30 -2.76
CA ASP A 277 9.82 16.66 -3.23
C ASP A 277 10.39 17.72 -2.27
N ALA A 278 10.23 17.53 -0.96
CA ALA A 278 10.75 18.44 0.06
C ALA A 278 12.27 18.41 0.16
N MET A 279 12.91 17.24 0.06
CA MET A 279 14.36 17.09 0.07
C MET A 279 14.99 17.70 -1.19
N ASP A 280 14.41 17.49 -2.36
CA ASP A 280 14.86 18.09 -3.63
C ASP A 280 14.78 19.62 -3.56
N ALA A 281 13.67 20.18 -3.06
CA ALA A 281 13.51 21.62 -2.89
C ALA A 281 14.50 22.23 -1.90
N ALA A 282 14.95 21.45 -0.91
CA ALA A 282 15.93 21.88 0.09
C ALA A 282 17.39 21.59 -0.32
N GLY A 283 17.62 20.86 -1.42
CA GLY A 283 18.95 20.44 -1.88
C GLY A 283 19.59 19.40 -0.97
N VAL A 284 18.81 18.56 -0.32
CA VAL A 284 19.26 17.41 0.49
C VAL A 284 19.60 16.27 -0.47
N SER A 285 20.76 15.66 -0.31
CA SER A 285 21.19 14.48 -1.07
C SER A 285 20.65 13.22 -0.39
N TYR A 286 19.94 12.38 -1.12
CA TYR A 286 19.27 11.16 -0.61
C TYR A 286 19.39 10.00 -1.61
N GLY A 287 19.00 8.80 -1.17
CA GLY A 287 19.03 7.59 -1.98
C GLY A 287 20.41 6.92 -2.01
N VAL A 288 20.63 6.06 -2.99
CA VAL A 288 21.81 5.19 -3.10
C VAL A 288 23.13 5.95 -3.13
N ASP A 289 23.17 7.05 -3.87
CA ASP A 289 24.35 7.92 -4.04
C ASP A 289 24.32 9.15 -3.11
N GLY A 290 23.33 9.20 -2.20
CA GLY A 290 23.09 10.35 -1.33
C GLY A 290 23.60 10.19 0.10
N ASP A 291 23.41 11.25 0.89
CA ASP A 291 23.80 11.28 2.31
C ASP A 291 22.68 10.75 3.23
N VAL A 292 21.47 10.59 2.70
CA VAL A 292 20.27 10.17 3.43
C VAL A 292 19.71 8.88 2.83
N ILE A 293 19.61 7.83 3.64
CA ILE A 293 18.92 6.58 3.29
C ILE A 293 17.42 6.84 3.35
N LEU A 294 16.69 6.51 2.28
CA LEU A 294 15.24 6.61 2.23
C LEU A 294 14.61 5.22 2.16
N ILE A 295 13.71 4.93 3.10
CA ILE A 295 12.96 3.67 3.21
C ILE A 295 11.48 3.97 3.01
N SER A 296 10.79 3.10 2.28
CA SER A 296 9.36 3.18 2.02
C SER A 296 8.66 1.84 2.25
N PHE A 297 7.33 1.89 2.31
CA PHE A 297 6.45 0.71 2.30
C PHE A 297 5.45 0.83 1.15
N ASP A 298 4.66 -0.20 0.92
CA ASP A 298 3.70 -0.45 -0.16
C ASP A 298 4.36 -1.03 -1.41
N ALA A 299 5.45 -0.45 -1.88
CA ALA A 299 6.15 -0.85 -3.10
C ALA A 299 5.23 -0.88 -4.34
N CYS A 300 4.43 0.17 -4.55
CA CYS A 300 3.63 0.35 -5.77
C CYS A 300 4.54 0.60 -7.00
N SER A 301 4.02 0.45 -8.22
CA SER A 301 4.81 0.67 -9.46
C SER A 301 5.57 2.00 -9.49
N ALA A 302 4.97 3.08 -8.95
CA ALA A 302 5.65 4.38 -8.84
C ALA A 302 6.77 4.35 -7.81
N GLY A 303 6.57 3.72 -6.64
CA GLY A 303 7.57 3.50 -5.61
C GLY A 303 8.74 2.66 -6.13
N LEU A 304 8.44 1.53 -6.79
CA LEU A 304 9.46 0.69 -7.43
C LEU A 304 10.23 1.42 -8.53
N THR A 305 9.60 2.35 -9.24
CA THR A 305 10.29 3.22 -10.21
C THR A 305 11.33 4.10 -9.51
N ASP A 306 11.02 4.66 -8.34
CA ASP A 306 11.96 5.45 -7.55
C ASP A 306 13.03 4.57 -6.86
N VAL A 307 12.73 3.30 -6.54
CA VAL A 307 13.73 2.29 -6.11
C VAL A 307 14.70 2.01 -7.27
N LEU A 308 14.20 1.70 -8.47
CA LEU A 308 15.02 1.47 -9.65
C LEU A 308 15.91 2.68 -10.00
N ALA A 309 15.40 3.89 -9.80
CA ALA A 309 16.14 5.12 -10.00
C ALA A 309 17.17 5.40 -8.89
N GLY A 310 17.21 4.61 -7.83
CA GLY A 310 18.10 4.78 -6.68
C GLY A 310 17.71 5.92 -5.75
N LYS A 311 16.51 6.46 -5.84
CA LYS A 311 16.01 7.51 -4.95
C LYS A 311 15.52 6.93 -3.62
N ILE A 312 14.84 5.80 -3.66
CA ILE A 312 14.43 5.00 -2.50
C ILE A 312 15.42 3.83 -2.40
N ASN A 313 15.98 3.61 -1.22
CA ASN A 313 17.00 2.56 -1.02
C ASN A 313 16.37 1.18 -0.84
N ALA A 314 15.23 1.10 -0.16
CA ALA A 314 14.44 -0.12 0.03
C ALA A 314 12.95 0.21 0.17
N ALA A 315 12.11 -0.66 -0.39
CA ALA A 315 10.65 -0.62 -0.28
C ALA A 315 10.14 -2.00 0.16
N PHE A 316 9.31 -2.02 1.19
CA PHE A 316 8.73 -3.23 1.78
C PHE A 316 7.29 -3.34 1.31
N GLN A 317 6.97 -4.36 0.51
CA GLN A 317 5.64 -4.46 -0.10
C GLN A 317 4.56 -4.69 0.94
N CYS A 318 3.46 -3.97 0.79
CA CYS A 318 2.14 -4.27 1.33
C CYS A 318 1.24 -4.54 0.13
N ASN A 319 0.68 -5.75 0.01
CA ASN A 319 -0.03 -6.15 -1.21
C ASN A 319 -1.50 -5.67 -1.20
N PRO A 320 -1.94 -4.79 -2.13
CA PRO A 320 -3.31 -4.27 -2.16
C PRO A 320 -4.31 -5.20 -2.87
N LEU A 321 -3.85 -6.27 -3.52
CA LEU A 321 -4.68 -7.09 -4.40
C LEU A 321 -5.50 -8.14 -3.64
N GLN A 322 -6.20 -7.73 -2.57
CA GLN A 322 -6.98 -8.61 -1.68
C GLN A 322 -8.36 -9.00 -2.23
N GLY A 323 -8.80 -8.38 -3.32
CA GLY A 323 -10.12 -8.64 -3.90
C GLY A 323 -10.40 -10.11 -4.22
N PRO A 324 -9.50 -10.85 -4.90
CA PRO A 324 -9.68 -12.27 -5.18
C PRO A 324 -9.83 -13.13 -3.92
N ASP A 325 -9.05 -12.86 -2.87
CA ASP A 325 -9.14 -13.58 -1.61
C ASP A 325 -10.45 -13.26 -0.87
N CYS A 326 -10.90 -12.01 -0.91
CA CYS A 326 -12.18 -11.59 -0.38
C CYS A 326 -13.34 -12.33 -1.09
N LEU A 327 -13.33 -12.38 -2.43
CA LEU A 327 -14.32 -13.14 -3.21
C LEU A 327 -14.31 -14.64 -2.86
N ASN A 328 -13.12 -15.24 -2.76
CA ASN A 328 -12.97 -16.66 -2.38
C ASN A 328 -13.53 -16.95 -0.98
N LEU A 329 -13.33 -16.04 -0.01
CA LEU A 329 -13.94 -16.16 1.32
C LEU A 329 -15.47 -16.13 1.25
N ILE A 330 -16.06 -15.21 0.48
CA ILE A 330 -17.52 -15.11 0.27
C ILE A 330 -18.05 -16.39 -0.36
N GLN A 331 -17.40 -16.90 -1.41
CA GLN A 331 -17.83 -18.13 -2.12
C GLN A 331 -17.78 -19.36 -1.20
N LYS A 332 -16.75 -19.50 -0.37
CA LYS A 332 -16.66 -20.59 0.62
C LYS A 332 -17.78 -20.49 1.67
N LEU A 333 -18.00 -19.30 2.21
CA LEU A 333 -19.07 -19.07 3.19
C LEU A 333 -20.45 -19.41 2.60
N GLN A 334 -20.70 -19.06 1.34
CA GLN A 334 -21.92 -19.45 0.64
C GLN A 334 -22.08 -20.96 0.44
N ALA A 335 -20.97 -21.66 0.19
CA ALA A 335 -20.96 -23.12 0.10
C ALA A 335 -21.16 -23.78 1.48
N GLY A 336 -21.19 -23.01 2.57
CA GLY A 336 -21.25 -23.51 3.95
C GLY A 336 -19.93 -24.12 4.42
N GLU A 337 -18.83 -23.73 3.80
CA GLU A 337 -17.47 -24.16 4.16
C GLU A 337 -16.91 -23.30 5.30
N GLU A 338 -16.05 -23.89 6.12
CA GLU A 338 -15.25 -23.14 7.10
C GLU A 338 -14.16 -22.34 6.41
N VAL A 339 -13.97 -21.07 6.83
CA VAL A 339 -12.91 -20.19 6.36
C VAL A 339 -11.87 -19.95 7.47
N PRO A 340 -10.61 -19.71 7.12
CA PRO A 340 -9.61 -19.30 8.10
C PRO A 340 -10.00 -17.95 8.72
N LYS A 341 -9.66 -17.75 9.99
CA LYS A 341 -9.87 -16.46 10.65
C LYS A 341 -8.98 -15.37 10.07
N GLU A 342 -7.76 -15.72 9.70
CA GLU A 342 -6.73 -14.82 9.16
C GLU A 342 -6.09 -15.44 7.92
N THR A 343 -5.88 -14.62 6.91
CA THR A 343 -5.18 -14.97 5.66
C THR A 343 -4.15 -13.88 5.41
N PHE A 344 -2.87 -14.25 5.44
CA PHE A 344 -1.77 -13.32 5.20
C PHE A 344 -1.42 -13.29 3.72
N MET A 345 -1.22 -12.08 3.20
CA MET A 345 -0.73 -11.85 1.84
C MET A 345 0.76 -12.19 1.74
N ALA A 346 1.19 -12.62 0.56
CA ALA A 346 2.63 -12.78 0.28
C ALA A 346 3.22 -11.44 -0.15
N GLU A 347 4.34 -11.05 0.46
CA GLU A 347 4.93 -9.72 0.32
C GLU A 347 6.45 -9.82 0.16
N PRO A 348 6.99 -9.47 -1.02
CA PRO A 348 8.42 -9.39 -1.24
C PRO A 348 9.01 -8.08 -0.71
N TRP A 349 10.34 -8.10 -0.49
CA TRP A 349 11.14 -6.95 -0.09
C TRP A 349 12.03 -6.49 -1.23
N TYR A 350 11.91 -5.24 -1.63
CA TYR A 350 12.57 -4.66 -2.78
C TYR A 350 13.71 -3.71 -2.39
N VAL A 351 14.82 -3.76 -3.13
CA VAL A 351 16.00 -2.94 -2.87
C VAL A 351 16.56 -2.34 -4.15
N ALA A 352 17.21 -1.20 -4.03
CA ALA A 352 17.87 -0.52 -5.17
C ALA A 352 19.23 -1.12 -5.52
N GLU A 353 19.92 -1.77 -4.57
CA GLU A 353 21.30 -2.23 -4.74
C GLU A 353 21.46 -3.71 -4.36
N ASP A 354 22.21 -4.44 -5.17
CA ASP A 354 22.64 -5.83 -4.90
C ASP A 354 23.82 -5.88 -3.88
N ILE A 355 23.55 -5.44 -2.65
CA ILE A 355 24.54 -5.48 -1.56
C ILE A 355 24.26 -6.65 -0.61
N LEU A 356 22.98 -6.91 -0.35
CA LEU A 356 22.52 -7.94 0.57
C LEU A 356 21.60 -8.90 -0.19
N PRO A 357 21.86 -10.22 -0.19
CA PRO A 357 20.98 -11.17 -0.87
C PRO A 357 19.68 -11.45 -0.11
N ASN A 358 19.72 -11.32 1.21
CA ASN A 358 18.61 -11.58 2.12
C ASN A 358 18.80 -10.85 3.45
N ILE A 359 17.75 -10.86 4.26
CA ILE A 359 17.78 -10.43 5.67
C ILE A 359 17.29 -11.55 6.56
N THR A 360 17.81 -11.57 7.80
CA THR A 360 17.34 -12.51 8.84
C THR A 360 16.90 -11.72 10.05
N TYR A 361 15.68 -12.01 10.54
CA TYR A 361 15.12 -11.34 11.71
C TYR A 361 14.20 -12.30 12.49
N THR A 362 13.83 -11.91 13.69
CA THR A 362 12.78 -12.59 14.45
C THR A 362 11.45 -11.93 14.14
N ASN A 363 10.50 -12.66 13.57
CA ASN A 363 9.19 -12.15 13.21
C ASN A 363 8.29 -11.90 14.44
N ASN A 364 7.12 -11.30 14.24
CA ASN A 364 6.18 -10.99 15.32
C ASN A 364 5.65 -12.24 16.06
N ALA A 365 5.71 -13.42 15.43
CA ALA A 365 5.40 -14.72 16.07
C ALA A 365 6.55 -15.26 16.93
N GLY A 366 7.72 -14.61 16.94
CA GLY A 366 8.91 -15.03 17.68
C GLY A 366 9.74 -16.08 16.95
N GLU A 367 9.56 -16.25 15.65
CA GLU A 367 10.29 -17.19 14.81
C GLU A 367 11.43 -16.49 14.07
N GLU A 368 12.59 -17.14 13.98
CA GLU A 368 13.68 -16.65 13.12
C GLU A 368 13.36 -16.97 11.67
N VAL A 369 13.26 -15.94 10.83
CA VAL A 369 12.98 -16.03 9.41
C VAL A 369 14.11 -15.43 8.59
N THR A 370 14.36 -15.98 7.41
CA THR A 370 15.29 -15.42 6.42
C THR A 370 14.52 -15.21 5.13
N GLU A 371 14.52 -13.98 4.64
CA GLU A 371 13.77 -13.56 3.47
C GLU A 371 14.69 -12.93 2.44
N ASP A 372 14.49 -13.29 1.19
CA ASP A 372 15.28 -12.79 0.07
C ASP A 372 14.97 -11.32 -0.22
N LEU A 373 15.99 -10.58 -0.62
CA LEU A 373 15.87 -9.22 -1.12
C LEU A 373 15.90 -9.22 -2.64
N ILE A 374 14.95 -8.54 -3.24
CA ILE A 374 14.78 -8.46 -4.69
C ILE A 374 15.31 -7.13 -5.19
N VAL A 375 16.36 -7.15 -6.02
CA VAL A 375 16.82 -5.94 -6.70
C VAL A 375 15.82 -5.58 -7.79
N VAL A 376 15.31 -4.36 -7.75
CA VAL A 376 14.27 -3.91 -8.68
C VAL A 376 14.83 -3.80 -10.10
N ASP A 377 14.11 -4.34 -11.06
CA ASP A 377 14.30 -4.14 -12.49
C ASP A 377 12.99 -3.71 -13.18
N GLN A 378 13.07 -3.38 -14.46
CA GLN A 378 11.90 -2.91 -15.21
C GLN A 378 10.83 -3.99 -15.35
N ALA A 379 11.17 -5.28 -15.36
CA ALA A 379 10.21 -6.36 -15.50
C ALA A 379 9.35 -6.52 -14.24
N ILE A 380 9.92 -6.25 -13.07
CA ILE A 380 9.20 -6.21 -11.79
C ILE A 380 8.17 -5.09 -11.83
N ILE A 381 8.58 -3.86 -12.21
CA ILE A 381 7.69 -2.70 -12.29
C ILE A 381 6.54 -2.95 -13.28
N ASP A 382 6.85 -3.55 -14.44
CA ASP A 382 5.85 -3.84 -15.49
C ASP A 382 4.83 -4.92 -15.06
N ALA A 383 5.16 -5.73 -14.06
CA ALA A 383 4.31 -6.78 -13.51
C ALA A 383 3.54 -6.38 -12.24
N ASP A 384 3.86 -5.21 -11.67
CA ASP A 384 3.26 -4.72 -10.44
C ASP A 384 1.96 -3.93 -10.68
N TYR A 385 1.29 -3.52 -9.60
CA TYR A 385 -0.02 -2.84 -9.61
C TYR A 385 0.07 -1.31 -9.74
#